data_737f8b71fb80be9d816ecaf7b2beb920
#
_entry.id   737f8b71fb80be9d816ecaf7b2beb920
#
_cell.length_a   1.000
_cell.length_b   1.000
_cell.length_c   1.000
_cell.angle_alpha   90.00
_cell.angle_beta   90.00
_cell.angle_gamma   90.00
#
_symmetry.space_group_name_H-M   'P 1'
#
loop_
_entity.id
_entity.type
_entity.pdbx_description
1 polymer ?
#
loop_
_entity_poly.entity_id
_entity_poly.type
_entity_poly.pdbx_seq_one_letter_code
_entity_poly.pdbx_strand_id
1 'polypeptide(L)'
;RDDSTKPLASFVVTEYSVSNQKNRPVMFSFNGGPGSASLWLHMGVLGPKVVKVPSDASDDGSPPYNLINNKLSPLDKADLVFIDPIGTGYSRPLGEHEGKEFWGVKQDAVVIAEFIRRWINDNKRWNSPRYILGESYGGIRGPLLVSELRSGVLTNIEVNGLLLVSPAADMQYIRFAPGNNSPHYGYLPTYAVTAYYHGKVDTDLTLLEFYENSKKFSLEKYGPALLKGTRISQEEYDEIVKEYSFYTGLSEEFVRNSDLRVEASDFRKELLRDEGFSVGRADSRYKMKDYVAAGQYPDTDASMEGFSSAYVSALHTWFSEIGVETVMLYQSSDRDLYNNWDWNSTQDQKW
;
A
#
# COMPACT_ATOMS: atom_id res chain seq x y z
N ARG A 1 -19.23 -23.34 -19.28
CA ARG A 1 -17.79 -23.72 -19.19
C ARG A 1 -17.18 -23.26 -20.50
N ASP A 2 -16.40 -22.19 -20.42
CA ASP A 2 -15.67 -21.68 -21.55
C ASP A 2 -14.66 -22.70 -22.06
N ASP A 3 -14.33 -22.60 -23.34
CA ASP A 3 -13.37 -23.47 -23.99
C ASP A 3 -12.05 -23.44 -23.25
N SER A 4 -11.77 -24.49 -22.46
CA SER A 4 -10.55 -24.59 -21.60
C SER A 4 -9.24 -24.55 -22.39
N THR A 5 -9.30 -24.48 -23.71
CA THR A 5 -8.15 -24.43 -24.61
C THR A 5 -7.72 -22.98 -24.91
N LYS A 6 -8.57 -21.96 -24.63
CA LYS A 6 -8.25 -20.55 -24.88
C LYS A 6 -7.88 -19.85 -23.57
N PRO A 7 -6.65 -19.36 -23.43
CA PRO A 7 -6.26 -18.62 -22.24
C PRO A 7 -6.96 -17.25 -22.20
N LEU A 8 -7.53 -16.90 -21.03
CA LEU A 8 -8.23 -15.64 -20.80
C LEU A 8 -7.25 -14.50 -20.46
N ALA A 9 -6.16 -14.84 -19.76
CA ALA A 9 -5.14 -13.90 -19.35
C ALA A 9 -3.79 -14.61 -19.18
N SER A 10 -2.72 -13.83 -19.17
CA SER A 10 -1.38 -14.28 -18.83
C SER A 10 -0.93 -13.67 -17.50
N PHE A 11 -0.41 -14.50 -16.61
CA PHE A 11 0.36 -14.06 -15.45
C PHE A 11 1.85 -14.09 -15.78
N VAL A 12 2.53 -13.00 -15.45
CA VAL A 12 3.98 -12.96 -15.37
C VAL A 12 4.37 -12.82 -13.90
N VAL A 13 5.24 -13.68 -13.46
CA VAL A 13 5.71 -13.73 -12.08
C VAL A 13 7.24 -13.73 -12.04
N THR A 14 7.81 -13.18 -10.99
CA THR A 14 9.24 -13.34 -10.71
C THR A 14 9.41 -14.36 -9.60
N GLU A 15 10.13 -15.45 -9.90
CA GLU A 15 10.36 -16.54 -8.96
C GLU A 15 11.83 -16.64 -8.58
N TYR A 16 12.07 -16.84 -7.30
CA TYR A 16 13.37 -17.22 -6.74
C TYR A 16 13.23 -18.52 -5.97
N SER A 17 13.96 -19.51 -6.40
CA SER A 17 13.94 -20.85 -5.79
C SER A 17 15.35 -21.38 -5.54
N VAL A 18 15.45 -22.25 -4.56
CA VAL A 18 16.69 -22.99 -4.28
C VAL A 18 16.59 -24.39 -4.88
N SER A 19 17.50 -24.70 -5.80
CA SER A 19 17.51 -25.99 -6.49
C SER A 19 17.66 -27.18 -5.52
N ASN A 20 17.00 -28.29 -5.88
CA ASN A 20 17.10 -29.60 -5.20
C ASN A 20 16.53 -29.68 -3.76
N GLN A 21 15.71 -28.73 -3.32
CA GLN A 21 15.02 -28.79 -2.03
C GLN A 21 13.53 -29.10 -2.22
N LYS A 22 13.15 -30.37 -2.07
CA LYS A 22 11.74 -30.79 -2.08
C LYS A 22 11.02 -30.29 -0.83
N ASN A 23 9.75 -29.92 -0.98
CA ASN A 23 8.87 -29.48 0.12
C ASN A 23 9.34 -28.19 0.87
N ARG A 24 10.23 -27.41 0.26
CA ARG A 24 10.63 -26.13 0.81
C ARG A 24 9.39 -25.20 0.92
N PRO A 25 9.26 -24.35 1.95
CA PRO A 25 8.19 -23.36 2.00
C PRO A 25 8.18 -22.48 0.76
N VAL A 26 6.99 -22.06 0.32
CA VAL A 26 6.81 -21.07 -0.75
C VAL A 26 6.00 -19.91 -0.24
N MET A 27 6.42 -18.70 -0.60
CA MET A 27 5.74 -17.45 -0.28
C MET A 27 5.27 -16.78 -1.57
N PHE A 28 3.96 -16.64 -1.72
CA PHE A 28 3.32 -15.88 -2.80
C PHE A 28 3.12 -14.45 -2.31
N SER A 29 3.71 -13.48 -3.00
CA SER A 29 3.76 -12.08 -2.56
C SER A 29 3.20 -11.15 -3.62
N PHE A 30 2.47 -10.13 -3.19
CA PHE A 30 1.91 -9.10 -4.07
C PHE A 30 1.76 -7.76 -3.33
N ASN A 31 2.00 -6.67 -4.05
CA ASN A 31 1.61 -5.34 -3.61
C ASN A 31 0.10 -5.12 -3.74
N GLY A 32 -0.36 -3.97 -3.31
CA GLY A 32 -1.77 -3.59 -3.29
C GLY A 32 -2.20 -2.73 -4.47
N GLY A 33 -2.59 -1.53 -4.18
CA GLY A 33 -3.22 -0.58 -5.07
C GLY A 33 -4.72 -0.46 -4.75
N PRO A 34 -5.65 -1.22 -5.40
CA PRO A 34 -5.43 -2.19 -6.49
C PRO A 34 -4.77 -1.57 -7.72
N GLY A 35 -4.12 -2.38 -8.53
CA GLY A 35 -3.45 -1.91 -9.74
C GLY A 35 -1.95 -1.62 -9.58
N SER A 36 -1.30 -2.13 -8.53
CA SER A 36 0.15 -2.08 -8.36
C SER A 36 0.78 -3.44 -8.65
N ALA A 37 1.85 -3.45 -9.44
CA ALA A 37 2.73 -4.58 -9.59
C ALA A 37 3.53 -4.85 -8.32
N SER A 38 4.15 -6.02 -8.21
CA SER A 38 4.89 -6.46 -7.01
C SER A 38 6.26 -5.77 -6.84
N LEU A 39 6.52 -4.72 -7.58
CA LEU A 39 7.77 -3.96 -7.63
C LEU A 39 8.31 -3.57 -6.25
N TRP A 40 7.44 -2.99 -5.40
CA TRP A 40 7.85 -2.42 -4.12
C TRP A 40 8.29 -3.48 -3.12
N LEU A 41 7.54 -4.58 -3.01
CA LEU A 41 7.94 -5.73 -2.19
C LEU A 41 9.18 -6.42 -2.76
N HIS A 42 9.23 -6.57 -4.08
CA HIS A 42 10.32 -7.25 -4.76
C HIS A 42 11.65 -6.50 -4.60
N MET A 43 11.71 -5.23 -5.04
CA MET A 43 12.94 -4.46 -5.08
C MET A 43 13.24 -3.68 -3.79
N GLY A 44 12.31 -3.64 -2.84
CA GLY A 44 12.49 -2.87 -1.61
C GLY A 44 12.58 -3.70 -0.34
N VAL A 45 12.00 -4.91 -0.31
CA VAL A 45 11.83 -5.65 0.95
C VAL A 45 12.29 -7.11 0.85
N LEU A 46 11.74 -7.90 -0.08
CA LEU A 46 11.82 -9.37 -0.03
C LEU A 46 12.80 -9.96 -1.03
N GLY A 47 13.01 -9.33 -2.17
CA GLY A 47 13.86 -9.87 -3.22
C GLY A 47 15.30 -10.11 -2.77
N PRO A 48 16.07 -10.96 -3.46
CA PRO A 48 17.48 -11.21 -3.15
C PRO A 48 18.37 -10.01 -3.44
N LYS A 49 17.89 -9.11 -4.30
CA LYS A 49 18.46 -7.79 -4.57
C LYS A 49 17.43 -6.73 -4.22
N VAL A 50 17.89 -5.62 -3.67
CA VAL A 50 17.05 -4.46 -3.37
C VAL A 50 17.75 -3.18 -3.79
N VAL A 51 16.97 -2.17 -4.14
CA VAL A 51 17.49 -0.83 -4.37
C VAL A 51 17.86 -0.19 -3.03
N LYS A 52 19.03 0.46 -2.99
CA LYS A 52 19.43 1.23 -1.84
C LYS A 52 18.89 2.64 -1.96
N VAL A 53 17.87 2.95 -1.16
CA VAL A 53 17.34 4.32 -1.02
C VAL A 53 17.92 4.99 0.24
N PRO A 54 18.06 6.33 0.27
CA PRO A 54 18.50 7.06 1.45
C PRO A 54 17.55 6.84 2.64
N SER A 55 18.11 6.58 3.82
CA SER A 55 17.29 6.33 5.01
C SER A 55 16.82 7.62 5.70
N ASP A 56 17.34 8.77 5.31
CA ASP A 56 17.01 10.10 5.82
C ASP A 56 15.91 10.80 5.01
N ALA A 57 15.29 10.09 4.07
CA ALA A 57 14.28 10.61 3.15
C ALA A 57 14.79 11.75 2.24
N SER A 58 16.08 11.82 1.97
CA SER A 58 16.60 12.63 0.89
C SER A 58 16.21 12.01 -0.48
N ASP A 59 16.09 12.86 -1.49
CA ASP A 59 15.79 12.44 -2.86
C ASP A 59 16.89 11.50 -3.38
N ASP A 60 16.50 10.39 -4.02
CA ASP A 60 17.46 9.49 -4.70
C ASP A 60 18.13 10.15 -5.91
N GLY A 61 17.60 11.27 -6.39
CA GLY A 61 18.12 12.02 -7.53
C GLY A 61 18.03 11.26 -8.84
N SER A 62 19.05 11.48 -9.68
CA SER A 62 19.17 10.84 -10.99
C SER A 62 20.08 9.62 -10.94
N PRO A 63 19.93 8.66 -11.88
CA PRO A 63 20.81 7.48 -11.94
C PRO A 63 22.31 7.89 -12.04
N PRO A 64 23.24 7.00 -11.64
CA PRO A 64 23.04 5.56 -11.39
C PRO A 64 22.52 5.24 -9.99
N TYR A 65 21.55 4.33 -9.89
CA TYR A 65 21.04 3.82 -8.61
C TYR A 65 21.76 2.53 -8.20
N ASN A 66 21.90 2.34 -6.89
CA ASN A 66 22.63 1.20 -6.35
C ASN A 66 21.69 0.00 -6.08
N LEU A 67 21.94 -1.09 -6.77
CA LEU A 67 21.32 -2.38 -6.49
C LEU A 67 22.25 -3.20 -5.59
N ILE A 68 21.77 -3.59 -4.42
CA ILE A 68 22.57 -4.29 -3.40
C ILE A 68 21.97 -5.66 -3.06
N ASN A 69 22.81 -6.56 -2.54
CA ASN A 69 22.34 -7.84 -2.01
C ASN A 69 21.49 -7.62 -0.76
N ASN A 70 20.30 -8.19 -0.74
CA ASN A 70 19.41 -8.14 0.41
C ASN A 70 19.78 -9.22 1.44
N LYS A 71 20.42 -8.83 2.52
CA LYS A 71 20.78 -9.73 3.61
C LYS A 71 19.58 -10.17 4.47
N LEU A 72 18.43 -9.48 4.31
CA LEU A 72 17.18 -9.75 5.05
C LEU A 72 16.15 -10.48 4.18
N SER A 73 16.52 -10.88 2.96
CA SER A 73 15.61 -11.64 2.10
C SER A 73 15.22 -12.94 2.77
N PRO A 74 13.93 -13.31 2.81
CA PRO A 74 13.49 -14.61 3.34
C PRO A 74 13.82 -15.78 2.40
N LEU A 75 14.56 -15.55 1.31
CA LEU A 75 14.94 -16.60 0.35
C LEU A 75 15.78 -17.72 1.00
N ASP A 76 16.41 -17.50 2.13
CA ASP A 76 17.09 -18.55 2.89
C ASP A 76 16.10 -19.55 3.57
N LYS A 77 14.85 -19.16 3.76
CA LYS A 77 13.78 -19.95 4.42
C LYS A 77 12.69 -20.44 3.47
N ALA A 78 12.35 -19.68 2.46
CA ALA A 78 11.25 -19.95 1.55
C ALA A 78 11.61 -19.59 0.10
N ASP A 79 11.03 -20.29 -0.86
CA ASP A 79 11.02 -19.82 -2.24
C ASP A 79 10.04 -18.64 -2.36
N LEU A 80 10.37 -17.67 -3.19
CA LEU A 80 9.62 -16.43 -3.34
C LEU A 80 8.97 -16.38 -4.71
N VAL A 81 7.68 -16.10 -4.76
CA VAL A 81 6.92 -15.90 -6.00
C VAL A 81 6.24 -14.53 -5.92
N PHE A 82 6.75 -13.57 -6.68
CA PHE A 82 6.17 -12.25 -6.81
C PHE A 82 5.15 -12.25 -7.93
N ILE A 83 3.89 -12.00 -7.60
CA ILE A 83 2.76 -12.04 -8.54
C ILE A 83 2.44 -10.62 -8.96
N ASP A 84 2.50 -10.34 -10.25
CA ASP A 84 1.92 -9.14 -10.83
C ASP A 84 0.46 -9.43 -11.20
N PRO A 85 -0.55 -8.81 -10.53
CA PRO A 85 -1.96 -8.99 -10.89
C PRO A 85 -2.26 -8.61 -12.33
N ILE A 86 -3.34 -9.16 -12.91
CA ILE A 86 -3.71 -8.88 -14.30
C ILE A 86 -3.92 -7.38 -14.54
N GLY A 87 -3.21 -6.84 -15.53
CA GLY A 87 -3.15 -5.41 -15.83
C GLY A 87 -1.93 -4.71 -15.27
N THR A 88 -1.11 -5.39 -14.45
CA THR A 88 0.13 -4.83 -13.86
C THR A 88 1.36 -5.61 -14.30
N GLY A 89 2.54 -5.06 -14.05
CA GLY A 89 3.80 -5.65 -14.48
C GLY A 89 3.79 -5.97 -15.98
N TYR A 90 3.98 -7.23 -16.31
CA TYR A 90 3.81 -7.77 -17.66
C TYR A 90 2.55 -8.64 -17.80
N SER A 91 1.74 -8.79 -16.74
CA SER A 91 0.51 -9.58 -16.78
C SER A 91 -0.60 -8.87 -17.54
N ARG A 92 -1.26 -9.54 -18.49
CA ARG A 92 -2.25 -8.93 -19.39
C ARG A 92 -3.44 -9.85 -19.63
N PRO A 93 -4.65 -9.28 -19.87
CA PRO A 93 -5.74 -9.99 -20.52
C PRO A 93 -5.29 -10.45 -21.91
N LEU A 94 -5.88 -11.51 -22.45
CA LEU A 94 -5.54 -12.10 -23.75
C LEU A 94 -6.77 -12.19 -24.66
N GLY A 95 -6.52 -12.13 -25.98
CA GLY A 95 -7.55 -12.26 -26.98
C GLY A 95 -8.56 -11.11 -26.95
N GLU A 96 -9.84 -11.46 -26.82
CA GLU A 96 -10.97 -10.51 -26.76
C GLU A 96 -11.32 -10.11 -25.31
N HIS A 97 -10.59 -10.64 -24.31
CA HIS A 97 -10.84 -10.35 -22.91
C HIS A 97 -10.34 -8.97 -22.49
N GLU A 98 -11.16 -8.30 -21.71
CA GLU A 98 -10.84 -6.96 -21.19
C GLU A 98 -10.45 -6.99 -19.71
N GLY A 99 -9.67 -6.00 -19.29
CA GLY A 99 -9.17 -5.90 -17.91
C GLY A 99 -10.27 -5.96 -16.86
N LYS A 100 -11.42 -5.32 -17.09
CA LYS A 100 -12.56 -5.29 -16.15
C LYS A 100 -13.14 -6.66 -15.79
N GLU A 101 -12.89 -7.71 -16.58
CA GLU A 101 -13.25 -9.08 -16.24
C GLU A 101 -12.43 -9.63 -15.05
N PHE A 102 -11.27 -9.02 -14.79
CA PHE A 102 -10.32 -9.41 -13.74
C PHE A 102 -10.20 -8.37 -12.63
N TRP A 103 -10.71 -7.14 -12.84
CA TRP A 103 -10.55 -6.00 -11.96
C TRP A 103 -11.70 -5.85 -10.98
N GLY A 104 -11.60 -6.51 -9.88
CA GLY A 104 -12.58 -6.44 -8.81
C GLY A 104 -12.15 -7.30 -7.63
N VAL A 105 -12.74 -7.04 -6.48
CA VAL A 105 -12.35 -7.70 -5.23
C VAL A 105 -12.45 -9.21 -5.31
N LYS A 106 -13.51 -9.72 -5.90
CA LYS A 106 -13.75 -11.17 -6.08
C LYS A 106 -13.00 -11.73 -7.27
N GLN A 107 -13.05 -11.05 -8.41
CA GLN A 107 -12.43 -11.47 -9.67
C GLN A 107 -10.91 -11.66 -9.50
N ASP A 108 -10.26 -10.70 -8.85
CA ASP A 108 -8.84 -10.71 -8.55
C ASP A 108 -8.45 -11.89 -7.64
N ALA A 109 -9.19 -12.14 -6.56
CA ALA A 109 -8.94 -13.26 -5.67
C ALA A 109 -9.10 -14.62 -6.37
N VAL A 110 -10.16 -14.77 -7.20
CA VAL A 110 -10.44 -16.01 -7.95
C VAL A 110 -9.31 -16.31 -8.94
N VAL A 111 -8.91 -15.31 -9.73
CA VAL A 111 -7.93 -15.54 -10.79
C VAL A 111 -6.52 -15.78 -10.22
N ILE A 112 -6.16 -15.14 -9.11
CA ILE A 112 -4.89 -15.41 -8.41
C ILE A 112 -4.93 -16.80 -7.74
N ALA A 113 -6.07 -17.21 -7.17
CA ALA A 113 -6.21 -18.55 -6.61
C ALA A 113 -6.02 -19.64 -7.69
N GLU A 114 -6.57 -19.42 -8.88
CA GLU A 114 -6.39 -20.35 -10.01
C GLU A 114 -4.93 -20.37 -10.47
N PHE A 115 -4.25 -19.23 -10.54
CA PHE A 115 -2.82 -19.17 -10.82
C PHE A 115 -2.03 -20.00 -9.79
N ILE A 116 -2.27 -19.82 -8.49
CA ILE A 116 -1.56 -20.53 -7.42
C ILE A 116 -1.79 -22.04 -7.52
N ARG A 117 -3.04 -22.50 -7.80
CA ARG A 117 -3.34 -23.93 -8.00
C ARG A 117 -2.52 -24.52 -9.14
N ARG A 118 -2.47 -23.84 -10.27
CA ARG A 118 -1.67 -24.25 -11.45
C ARG A 118 -0.20 -24.27 -11.11
N TRP A 119 0.32 -23.20 -10.49
CA TRP A 119 1.73 -23.12 -10.09
C TRP A 119 2.13 -24.28 -9.17
N ILE A 120 1.32 -24.61 -8.17
CA ILE A 120 1.54 -25.72 -7.23
C ILE A 120 1.56 -27.06 -8.00
N ASN A 121 0.63 -27.26 -8.93
CA ASN A 121 0.55 -28.46 -9.73
C ASN A 121 1.77 -28.61 -10.65
N ASP A 122 2.09 -27.60 -11.41
CA ASP A 122 3.16 -27.63 -12.42
C ASP A 122 4.53 -27.79 -11.77
N ASN A 123 4.74 -27.17 -10.62
CA ASN A 123 5.97 -27.26 -9.86
C ASN A 123 6.00 -28.46 -8.86
N LYS A 124 4.91 -29.27 -8.83
CA LYS A 124 4.79 -30.45 -7.94
C LYS A 124 4.99 -30.11 -6.46
N ARG A 125 4.42 -28.99 -6.02
CA ARG A 125 4.62 -28.43 -4.68
C ARG A 125 3.41 -28.64 -3.75
N TRP A 126 2.63 -29.72 -3.97
CA TRP A 126 1.43 -30.04 -3.17
C TRP A 126 1.70 -30.25 -1.67
N ASN A 127 2.89 -30.69 -1.30
CA ASN A 127 3.27 -30.91 0.10
C ASN A 127 4.21 -29.82 0.67
N SER A 128 4.38 -28.69 -0.01
CA SER A 128 5.14 -27.55 0.49
C SER A 128 4.31 -26.70 1.43
N PRO A 129 4.86 -26.23 2.57
CA PRO A 129 4.23 -25.15 3.35
C PRO A 129 4.04 -23.90 2.49
N ARG A 130 2.89 -23.22 2.63
CA ARG A 130 2.49 -22.10 1.79
C ARG A 130 2.20 -20.87 2.63
N TYR A 131 2.73 -19.75 2.19
CA TYR A 131 2.53 -18.46 2.81
C TYR A 131 2.03 -17.46 1.77
N ILE A 132 1.11 -16.60 2.18
CA ILE A 132 0.64 -15.46 1.38
C ILE A 132 1.14 -14.20 2.06
N LEU A 133 1.75 -13.30 1.29
CA LEU A 133 2.15 -11.98 1.79
C LEU A 133 1.51 -10.89 0.93
N GLY A 134 0.70 -10.05 1.56
CA GLY A 134 0.01 -8.93 0.91
C GLY A 134 0.34 -7.59 1.56
N GLU A 135 0.63 -6.60 0.74
CA GLU A 135 0.85 -5.22 1.18
C GLU A 135 -0.34 -4.35 0.78
N SER A 136 -0.73 -3.38 1.64
CA SER A 136 -1.77 -2.37 1.38
C SER A 136 -3.13 -3.03 1.04
N TYR A 137 -3.68 -2.84 -0.19
CA TYR A 137 -4.86 -3.56 -0.68
C TYR A 137 -4.68 -5.09 -0.61
N GLY A 138 -3.46 -5.59 -0.56
CA GLY A 138 -3.16 -6.99 -0.25
C GLY A 138 -3.73 -7.45 1.10
N GLY A 139 -4.06 -6.52 2.01
CA GLY A 139 -4.80 -6.77 3.25
C GLY A 139 -6.26 -7.19 3.03
N ILE A 140 -6.86 -6.79 1.91
CA ILE A 140 -8.18 -7.25 1.44
C ILE A 140 -8.01 -8.51 0.58
N ARG A 141 -7.12 -8.45 -0.42
CA ARG A 141 -6.84 -9.57 -1.34
C ARG A 141 -6.43 -10.85 -0.61
N GLY A 142 -5.52 -10.77 0.35
CA GLY A 142 -4.95 -11.93 1.03
C GLY A 142 -5.98 -12.82 1.72
N PRO A 143 -6.83 -12.31 2.62
CA PRO A 143 -7.89 -13.10 3.25
C PRO A 143 -8.89 -13.70 2.26
N LEU A 144 -9.30 -12.95 1.23
CA LEU A 144 -10.19 -13.45 0.19
C LEU A 144 -9.55 -14.56 -0.64
N LEU A 145 -8.28 -14.38 -1.01
CA LEU A 145 -7.49 -15.40 -1.70
C LEU A 145 -7.38 -16.68 -0.88
N VAL A 146 -7.12 -16.59 0.42
CA VAL A 146 -7.13 -17.76 1.32
C VAL A 146 -8.49 -18.45 1.32
N SER A 147 -9.58 -17.68 1.37
CA SER A 147 -10.95 -18.22 1.26
C SER A 147 -11.17 -18.94 -0.07
N GLU A 148 -10.76 -18.33 -1.18
CA GLU A 148 -10.88 -18.94 -2.51
C GLU A 148 -10.01 -20.19 -2.69
N LEU A 149 -8.80 -20.21 -2.14
CA LEU A 149 -7.92 -21.39 -2.16
C LEU A 149 -8.53 -22.57 -1.39
N ARG A 150 -9.24 -22.30 -0.31
CA ARG A 150 -9.94 -23.32 0.50
C ARG A 150 -11.27 -23.74 -0.09
N SER A 151 -11.80 -23.01 -1.07
CA SER A 151 -13.05 -23.38 -1.72
C SER A 151 -12.89 -24.61 -2.64
N GLY A 152 -13.92 -25.46 -2.67
CA GLY A 152 -13.94 -26.66 -3.54
C GLY A 152 -13.51 -27.96 -2.83
N VAL A 153 -14.26 -29.03 -3.11
CA VAL A 153 -14.14 -30.32 -2.39
C VAL A 153 -12.85 -31.08 -2.71
N LEU A 154 -12.31 -30.92 -3.93
CA LEU A 154 -11.13 -31.67 -4.39
C LEU A 154 -9.97 -30.79 -4.85
N THR A 155 -10.14 -29.48 -4.76
CA THR A 155 -9.17 -28.48 -5.22
C THR A 155 -8.75 -27.51 -4.11
N ASN A 156 -9.14 -27.81 -2.87
CA ASN A 156 -8.83 -27.00 -1.72
C ASN A 156 -7.33 -27.02 -1.42
N ILE A 157 -6.81 -25.85 -1.11
CA ILE A 157 -5.41 -25.63 -0.73
C ILE A 157 -5.40 -24.92 0.62
N GLU A 158 -4.77 -25.55 1.60
CA GLU A 158 -4.53 -24.90 2.91
C GLU A 158 -3.30 -24.01 2.86
N VAL A 159 -3.35 -22.90 3.59
CA VAL A 159 -2.28 -21.91 3.72
C VAL A 159 -1.75 -21.95 5.16
N ASN A 160 -0.43 -22.02 5.31
CA ASN A 160 0.22 -22.10 6.61
C ASN A 160 0.31 -20.75 7.33
N GLY A 161 0.32 -19.66 6.57
CA GLY A 161 0.37 -18.32 7.15
C GLY A 161 -0.01 -17.23 6.16
N LEU A 162 -0.62 -16.17 6.70
CA LEU A 162 -0.94 -14.94 6.00
C LEU A 162 -0.17 -13.80 6.66
N LEU A 163 0.67 -13.12 5.88
CA LEU A 163 1.46 -11.96 6.32
C LEU A 163 0.86 -10.71 5.69
N LEU A 164 0.55 -9.73 6.50
CA LEU A 164 -0.05 -8.48 6.08
C LEU A 164 0.89 -7.33 6.42
N VAL A 165 1.31 -6.60 5.38
CA VAL A 165 2.20 -5.45 5.49
C VAL A 165 1.39 -4.19 5.22
N SER A 166 1.32 -3.29 6.20
CA SER A 166 0.54 -2.03 6.13
C SER A 166 -0.86 -2.25 5.50
N PRO A 167 -1.67 -3.17 6.05
CA PRO A 167 -2.87 -3.64 5.36
C PRO A 167 -3.99 -2.61 5.34
N ALA A 168 -4.66 -2.47 4.20
CA ALA A 168 -5.95 -1.81 4.08
C ALA A 168 -7.09 -2.76 4.50
N ALA A 169 -7.02 -3.25 5.75
CA ALA A 169 -7.93 -4.30 6.21
C ALA A 169 -9.35 -3.78 6.54
N ASP A 170 -9.46 -2.52 6.94
CA ASP A 170 -10.74 -1.88 7.25
C ASP A 170 -10.81 -0.50 6.60
N MET A 171 -11.61 -0.39 5.55
CA MET A 171 -11.79 0.86 4.80
C MET A 171 -12.44 1.96 5.64
N GLN A 172 -13.10 1.64 6.74
CA GLN A 172 -13.67 2.63 7.64
C GLN A 172 -12.60 3.53 8.26
N TYR A 173 -11.39 3.00 8.52
CA TYR A 173 -10.27 3.77 9.06
C TYR A 173 -9.42 4.48 8.02
N ILE A 174 -9.68 4.28 6.73
CA ILE A 174 -8.85 4.79 5.64
C ILE A 174 -9.63 5.83 4.81
N ARG A 175 -10.93 5.61 4.63
CA ARG A 175 -11.76 6.39 3.71
C ARG A 175 -12.38 7.58 4.41
N PHE A 176 -11.88 8.76 4.10
CA PHE A 176 -12.53 10.02 4.47
C PHE A 176 -13.83 10.15 3.67
N ALA A 177 -14.96 10.17 4.37
CA ALA A 177 -16.28 10.30 3.77
C ALA A 177 -17.22 11.01 4.73
N PRO A 178 -18.23 11.75 4.24
CA PRO A 178 -19.20 12.40 5.10
C PRO A 178 -19.83 11.44 6.12
N GLY A 179 -19.78 11.81 7.39
CA GLY A 179 -20.30 11.00 8.50
C GLY A 179 -19.34 9.93 9.04
N ASN A 180 -18.20 9.70 8.39
CA ASN A 180 -17.17 8.79 8.89
C ASN A 180 -16.10 9.56 9.67
N ASN A 181 -16.10 9.46 10.99
CA ASN A 181 -15.13 10.11 11.87
C ASN A 181 -13.86 9.27 12.11
N SER A 182 -13.88 7.97 11.79
CA SER A 182 -12.79 7.05 12.14
C SER A 182 -11.42 7.44 11.58
N PRO A 183 -11.27 7.82 10.29
CA PRO A 183 -9.97 8.20 9.77
C PRO A 183 -9.43 9.48 10.42
N HIS A 184 -10.30 10.44 10.79
CA HIS A 184 -9.83 11.69 11.38
C HIS A 184 -9.07 11.47 12.70
N TYR A 185 -9.64 10.70 13.63
CA TYR A 185 -8.91 10.40 14.87
C TYR A 185 -7.83 9.31 14.67
N GLY A 186 -8.00 8.41 13.71
CA GLY A 186 -7.01 7.38 13.41
C GLY A 186 -5.69 7.93 12.85
N TYR A 187 -5.74 8.95 12.01
CA TYR A 187 -4.56 9.57 11.39
C TYR A 187 -3.87 10.61 12.27
N LEU A 188 -4.55 11.19 13.26
CA LEU A 188 -4.00 12.30 14.06
C LEU A 188 -2.62 12.01 14.68
N PRO A 189 -2.34 10.82 15.26
CA PRO A 189 -1.00 10.54 15.78
C PRO A 189 0.09 10.54 14.70
N THR A 190 -0.25 10.16 13.46
CA THR A 190 0.67 10.24 12.32
C THR A 190 0.90 11.70 11.91
N TYR A 191 -0.13 12.54 11.90
CA TYR A 191 0.04 13.98 11.66
C TYR A 191 0.95 14.61 12.72
N ALA A 192 0.77 14.24 13.99
CA ALA A 192 1.58 14.73 15.08
C ALA A 192 3.07 14.43 14.90
N VAL A 193 3.43 13.17 14.62
CA VAL A 193 4.84 12.81 14.41
C VAL A 193 5.43 13.41 13.13
N THR A 194 4.59 13.62 12.12
CA THR A 194 5.02 14.33 10.89
C THR A 194 5.31 15.80 11.19
N ALA A 195 4.42 16.48 11.90
CA ALA A 195 4.63 17.87 12.32
C ALA A 195 5.86 18.03 13.22
N TYR A 196 6.06 17.09 14.16
CA TYR A 196 7.25 17.02 14.99
C TYR A 196 8.53 16.89 14.14
N TYR A 197 8.56 15.95 13.18
CA TYR A 197 9.72 15.74 12.31
C TYR A 197 10.09 17.00 11.50
N HIS A 198 9.08 17.72 11.01
CA HIS A 198 9.29 18.96 10.24
C HIS A 198 9.47 20.23 11.10
N GLY A 199 9.55 20.09 12.44
CA GLY A 199 9.77 21.23 13.34
C GLY A 199 8.61 22.23 13.39
N LYS A 200 7.36 21.75 13.13
CA LYS A 200 6.15 22.58 13.16
C LYS A 200 5.46 22.58 14.52
N VAL A 201 6.03 21.92 15.51
CA VAL A 201 5.53 21.90 16.89
C VAL A 201 6.61 22.41 17.84
N ASP A 202 6.19 23.20 18.82
CA ASP A 202 7.07 23.70 19.88
C ASP A 202 6.85 22.88 21.16
N THR A 203 7.79 21.96 21.46
CA THR A 203 7.69 21.05 22.59
C THR A 203 9.04 20.51 23.02
N ASP A 204 9.22 20.33 24.34
CA ASP A 204 10.41 19.69 24.93
C ASP A 204 10.24 18.14 25.04
N LEU A 205 9.10 17.60 24.65
CA LEU A 205 8.85 16.16 24.71
C LEU A 205 9.69 15.41 23.67
N THR A 206 10.11 14.21 24.01
CA THR A 206 10.70 13.30 23.01
C THR A 206 9.63 12.89 21.99
N LEU A 207 10.06 12.45 20.80
CA LEU A 207 9.14 11.99 19.75
C LEU A 207 8.17 10.91 20.25
N LEU A 208 8.65 9.97 21.08
CA LEU A 208 7.81 8.90 21.61
C LEU A 208 6.76 9.43 22.60
N GLU A 209 7.14 10.32 23.51
CA GLU A 209 6.21 10.95 24.45
C GLU A 209 5.17 11.79 23.70
N PHE A 210 5.59 12.54 22.70
CA PHE A 210 4.70 13.35 21.89
C PHE A 210 3.70 12.48 21.11
N TYR A 211 4.16 11.38 20.52
CA TYR A 211 3.31 10.38 19.87
C TYR A 211 2.27 9.80 20.83
N GLU A 212 2.70 9.30 22.00
CA GLU A 212 1.76 8.68 22.96
C GLU A 212 0.74 9.71 23.51
N ASN A 213 1.16 10.96 23.73
CA ASN A 213 0.25 12.02 24.15
C ASN A 213 -0.76 12.38 23.05
N SER A 214 -0.31 12.48 21.81
CA SER A 214 -1.19 12.74 20.65
C SER A 214 -2.21 11.62 20.43
N LYS A 215 -1.80 10.37 20.62
CA LYS A 215 -2.67 9.20 20.56
C LYS A 215 -3.72 9.22 21.69
N LYS A 216 -3.30 9.58 22.89
CA LYS A 216 -4.23 9.75 24.02
C LYS A 216 -5.26 10.85 23.76
N PHE A 217 -4.79 12.02 23.31
CA PHE A 217 -5.68 13.12 22.90
C PHE A 217 -6.66 12.66 21.81
N SER A 218 -6.17 11.98 20.79
CA SER A 218 -7.00 11.48 19.69
C SER A 218 -8.15 10.59 20.18
N LEU A 219 -7.85 9.64 21.06
CA LEU A 219 -8.82 8.62 21.51
C LEU A 219 -9.72 9.11 22.62
N GLU A 220 -9.19 9.90 23.58
CA GLU A 220 -9.91 10.26 24.80
C GLU A 220 -10.66 11.59 24.70
N LYS A 221 -10.23 12.50 23.81
CA LYS A 221 -10.83 13.83 23.66
C LYS A 221 -11.36 14.08 22.23
N TYR A 222 -10.51 14.01 21.23
CA TYR A 222 -10.87 14.41 19.87
C TYR A 222 -11.92 13.48 19.23
N GLY A 223 -11.76 12.16 19.31
CA GLY A 223 -12.75 11.21 18.81
C GLY A 223 -14.14 11.40 19.45
N PRO A 224 -14.26 11.44 20.79
CA PRO A 224 -15.51 11.78 21.46
C PRO A 224 -16.09 13.13 21.06
N ALA A 225 -15.27 14.18 20.87
CA ALA A 225 -15.73 15.49 20.39
C ALA A 225 -16.37 15.40 19.01
N LEU A 226 -15.75 14.67 18.06
CA LEU A 226 -16.30 14.44 16.72
C LEU A 226 -17.68 13.75 16.78
N LEU A 227 -17.89 12.83 17.73
CA LEU A 227 -19.16 12.12 17.90
C LEU A 227 -20.28 13.01 18.44
N LYS A 228 -19.95 14.10 19.15
CA LYS A 228 -20.94 15.09 19.59
C LYS A 228 -21.54 15.88 18.42
N GLY A 229 -20.76 16.08 17.37
CA GLY A 229 -21.16 16.87 16.21
C GLY A 229 -21.65 18.26 16.65
N THR A 230 -22.80 18.72 16.17
CA THR A 230 -23.38 20.03 16.51
C THR A 230 -23.80 20.20 17.98
N ARG A 231 -23.69 19.15 18.80
CA ARG A 231 -24.00 19.21 20.24
C ARG A 231 -22.79 19.53 21.12
N ILE A 232 -21.60 19.68 20.53
CA ILE A 232 -20.41 20.12 21.24
C ILE A 232 -20.61 21.57 21.72
N SER A 233 -20.19 21.90 22.96
CA SER A 233 -20.21 23.30 23.41
C SER A 233 -19.11 24.10 22.70
N GLN A 234 -19.29 25.42 22.61
CA GLN A 234 -18.28 26.28 22.01
C GLN A 234 -16.95 26.22 22.78
N GLU A 235 -17.00 26.15 24.10
CA GLU A 235 -15.83 26.06 24.96
C GLU A 235 -15.04 24.76 24.69
N GLU A 236 -15.72 23.63 24.68
CA GLU A 236 -15.08 22.36 24.35
C GLU A 236 -14.54 22.33 22.93
N TYR A 237 -15.27 22.88 21.96
CA TYR A 237 -14.82 23.01 20.58
C TYR A 237 -13.50 23.81 20.48
N ASP A 238 -13.43 24.94 21.19
CA ASP A 238 -12.25 25.80 21.21
C ASP A 238 -11.03 25.11 21.87
N GLU A 239 -11.25 24.33 22.94
CA GLU A 239 -10.21 23.50 23.56
C GLU A 239 -9.68 22.43 22.58
N ILE A 240 -10.58 21.74 21.90
CA ILE A 240 -10.19 20.70 20.92
C ILE A 240 -9.41 21.33 19.74
N VAL A 241 -9.86 22.47 19.21
CA VAL A 241 -9.14 23.19 18.14
C VAL A 241 -7.72 23.52 18.59
N LYS A 242 -7.55 24.05 19.78
CA LYS A 242 -6.23 24.43 20.31
C LYS A 242 -5.31 23.21 20.49
N GLU A 243 -5.80 22.13 21.11
CA GLU A 243 -5.00 20.90 21.29
C GLU A 243 -4.69 20.24 19.93
N TYR A 244 -5.65 20.22 19.00
CA TYR A 244 -5.43 19.71 17.64
C TYR A 244 -4.32 20.49 16.92
N SER A 245 -4.41 21.82 16.95
CA SER A 245 -3.38 22.72 16.37
C SER A 245 -2.01 22.45 16.97
N PHE A 246 -1.92 22.32 18.30
CA PHE A 246 -0.68 22.01 19.01
C PHE A 246 -0.04 20.70 18.51
N TYR A 247 -0.84 19.60 18.38
CA TYR A 247 -0.27 18.33 17.94
C TYR A 247 0.06 18.29 16.44
N THR A 248 -0.71 18.97 15.62
CA THR A 248 -0.56 18.85 14.15
C THR A 248 0.27 19.93 13.50
N GLY A 249 0.60 21.01 14.24
CA GLY A 249 1.31 22.17 13.68
C GLY A 249 0.47 22.99 12.69
N LEU A 250 -0.81 22.70 12.54
CA LEU A 250 -1.73 23.47 11.69
C LEU A 250 -2.27 24.67 12.47
N SER A 251 -2.63 25.74 11.75
CA SER A 251 -3.24 26.90 12.39
C SER A 251 -4.64 26.58 12.94
N GLU A 252 -5.01 27.20 14.07
CA GLU A 252 -6.38 27.07 14.61
C GLU A 252 -7.45 27.48 13.59
N GLU A 253 -7.17 28.49 12.77
CA GLU A 253 -8.06 28.94 11.70
C GLU A 253 -8.31 27.83 10.67
N PHE A 254 -7.25 27.14 10.23
CA PHE A 254 -7.40 26.02 9.30
C PHE A 254 -8.19 24.88 9.90
N VAL A 255 -7.91 24.52 11.17
CA VAL A 255 -8.63 23.47 11.89
C VAL A 255 -10.12 23.81 12.05
N ARG A 256 -10.45 25.08 12.36
CA ARG A 256 -11.84 25.57 12.42
C ARG A 256 -12.53 25.53 11.05
N ASN A 257 -11.85 25.98 10.00
CA ASN A 257 -12.38 25.98 8.64
C ASN A 257 -12.59 24.57 8.08
N SER A 258 -11.90 23.58 8.64
CA SER A 258 -12.08 22.14 8.36
C SER A 258 -13.12 21.47 9.26
N ASP A 259 -13.80 22.20 10.14
CA ASP A 259 -14.73 21.69 11.15
C ASP A 259 -14.13 20.49 11.93
N LEU A 260 -12.90 20.63 12.38
CA LEU A 260 -12.08 19.57 13.02
C LEU A 260 -11.80 18.35 12.12
N ARG A 261 -12.18 18.35 10.86
CA ARG A 261 -12.10 17.17 9.96
C ARG A 261 -11.06 17.37 8.86
N VAL A 262 -9.80 17.44 9.26
CA VAL A 262 -8.68 17.55 8.32
C VAL A 262 -8.40 16.17 7.70
N GLU A 263 -8.50 16.09 6.37
CA GLU A 263 -8.15 14.87 5.62
C GLU A 263 -6.63 14.74 5.45
N ALA A 264 -6.15 13.53 5.13
CA ALA A 264 -4.72 13.28 4.96
C ALA A 264 -4.11 14.09 3.80
N SER A 265 -4.87 14.31 2.74
CA SER A 265 -4.46 15.16 1.61
C SER A 265 -4.32 16.63 2.00
N ASP A 266 -5.28 17.13 2.80
CA ASP A 266 -5.28 18.51 3.27
C ASP A 266 -4.12 18.76 4.23
N PHE A 267 -3.89 17.83 5.18
CA PHE A 267 -2.75 17.89 6.09
C PHE A 267 -1.41 17.94 5.33
N ARG A 268 -1.23 17.04 4.36
CA ARG A 268 0.00 16.98 3.56
C ARG A 268 0.26 18.26 2.77
N LYS A 269 -0.78 18.94 2.34
CA LYS A 269 -0.72 20.21 1.63
C LYS A 269 -0.42 21.36 2.59
N GLU A 270 -1.11 21.37 3.74
CA GLU A 270 -1.14 22.52 4.63
C GLU A 270 0.10 22.65 5.51
N LEU A 271 0.65 21.54 5.99
CA LEU A 271 1.71 21.53 7.00
C LEU A 271 2.92 22.42 6.67
N LEU A 272 3.37 22.44 5.40
CA LEU A 272 4.51 23.22 4.93
C LEU A 272 4.12 24.23 3.84
N ARG A 273 2.83 24.60 3.75
CA ARG A 273 2.32 25.53 2.73
C ARG A 273 3.04 26.88 2.77
N ASP A 274 3.29 27.40 3.94
CA ASP A 274 3.98 28.67 4.17
C ASP A 274 5.45 28.65 3.67
N GLU A 275 6.06 27.48 3.61
CA GLU A 275 7.40 27.25 3.05
C GLU A 275 7.35 26.93 1.53
N GLY A 276 6.18 26.75 0.95
CA GLY A 276 5.99 26.37 -0.45
C GLY A 276 6.27 24.89 -0.73
N PHE A 277 6.08 24.00 0.26
CA PHE A 277 6.27 22.57 0.13
C PHE A 277 5.00 21.79 0.51
N SER A 278 4.92 20.56 0.01
CA SER A 278 4.02 19.53 0.50
C SER A 278 4.79 18.29 0.98
N VAL A 279 4.19 17.49 1.86
CA VAL A 279 4.84 16.29 2.41
C VAL A 279 4.34 15.02 1.72
N GLY A 280 5.17 13.97 1.76
CA GLY A 280 4.91 12.68 1.13
C GLY A 280 3.74 11.92 1.77
N ARG A 281 3.09 11.07 0.96
CA ARG A 281 2.00 10.18 1.40
C ARG A 281 2.51 8.85 1.92
N ALA A 282 3.45 8.22 1.22
CA ALA A 282 4.00 6.92 1.62
C ALA A 282 5.03 7.08 2.75
N ASP A 283 5.81 8.16 2.71
CA ASP A 283 6.72 8.56 3.77
C ASP A 283 6.66 10.10 3.90
N SER A 284 6.04 10.56 4.98
CA SER A 284 5.82 11.98 5.23
C SER A 284 7.08 12.77 5.62
N ARG A 285 8.23 12.12 5.73
CA ARG A 285 9.54 12.78 5.90
C ARG A 285 10.00 13.44 4.61
N TYR A 286 9.62 12.87 3.44
CA TYR A 286 9.85 13.51 2.15
C TYR A 286 9.04 14.79 2.03
N LYS A 287 9.68 15.84 1.48
CA LYS A 287 9.00 17.06 1.10
C LYS A 287 9.39 17.47 -0.32
N MET A 288 8.46 18.04 -1.05
CA MET A 288 8.69 18.54 -2.41
C MET A 288 8.07 19.90 -2.58
N LYS A 289 8.69 20.73 -3.44
CA LYS A 289 8.16 22.04 -3.79
C LYS A 289 6.77 21.90 -4.39
N ASP A 290 5.84 22.66 -3.85
CA ASP A 290 4.45 22.73 -4.29
C ASP A 290 4.24 23.99 -5.10
N TYR A 291 4.03 23.85 -6.40
CA TYR A 291 3.96 25.00 -7.34
C TYR A 291 2.61 25.72 -7.29
N VAL A 292 1.55 25.06 -6.81
CA VAL A 292 0.20 25.63 -6.71
C VAL A 292 -0.20 25.79 -5.25
N ALA A 293 0.42 26.74 -4.56
CA ALA A 293 0.18 26.98 -3.13
C ALA A 293 -1.30 27.15 -2.76
N ALA A 294 -2.11 27.76 -3.65
CA ALA A 294 -3.55 27.96 -3.46
C ALA A 294 -4.39 26.68 -3.65
N GLY A 295 -3.80 25.60 -4.18
CA GLY A 295 -4.51 24.33 -4.36
C GLY A 295 -4.92 23.70 -3.03
N GLN A 296 -6.00 22.92 -3.05
CA GLN A 296 -6.47 22.17 -1.88
C GLN A 296 -5.58 20.93 -1.61
N TYR A 297 -5.12 20.28 -2.67
CA TYR A 297 -4.37 19.05 -2.61
C TYR A 297 -2.92 19.24 -3.06
N PRO A 298 -1.95 18.42 -2.61
CA PRO A 298 -0.61 18.38 -3.18
C PRO A 298 -0.66 18.10 -4.69
N ASP A 299 0.22 18.75 -5.46
CA ASP A 299 0.30 18.55 -6.91
C ASP A 299 0.69 17.09 -7.24
N THR A 300 1.60 16.51 -6.43
CA THR A 300 2.08 15.13 -6.56
C THR A 300 2.35 14.53 -5.16
N ASP A 301 2.86 13.30 -5.13
CA ASP A 301 3.31 12.66 -3.90
C ASP A 301 4.82 12.79 -3.75
N ALA A 302 5.27 13.65 -2.83
CA ALA A 302 6.69 13.91 -2.60
C ALA A 302 7.53 12.66 -2.34
N SER A 303 6.98 11.65 -1.67
CA SER A 303 7.69 10.40 -1.42
C SER A 303 7.84 9.55 -2.68
N MET A 304 6.76 9.45 -3.49
CA MET A 304 6.82 8.68 -4.74
C MET A 304 7.77 9.32 -5.75
N GLU A 305 7.78 10.65 -5.86
CA GLU A 305 8.74 11.37 -6.69
C GLU A 305 10.18 11.15 -6.21
N GLY A 306 10.40 11.10 -4.89
CA GLY A 306 11.72 10.95 -4.30
C GLY A 306 12.37 9.60 -4.52
N PHE A 307 11.63 8.50 -4.70
CA PHE A 307 12.23 7.17 -4.79
C PHE A 307 11.73 6.26 -5.93
N SER A 308 10.61 6.58 -6.59
CA SER A 308 10.02 5.62 -7.56
C SER A 308 10.93 5.33 -8.75
N SER A 309 11.68 6.34 -9.22
CA SER A 309 12.63 6.18 -10.32
C SER A 309 13.73 5.17 -10.02
N ALA A 310 14.21 5.17 -8.77
CA ALA A 310 15.23 4.21 -8.31
C ALA A 310 14.69 2.77 -8.33
N TYR A 311 13.45 2.56 -7.88
CA TYR A 311 12.82 1.23 -7.89
C TYR A 311 12.61 0.69 -9.30
N VAL A 312 12.07 1.51 -10.21
CA VAL A 312 11.84 1.11 -11.59
C VAL A 312 13.15 0.79 -12.30
N SER A 313 14.16 1.65 -12.14
CA SER A 313 15.48 1.43 -12.72
C SER A 313 16.17 0.19 -12.17
N ALA A 314 16.07 -0.04 -10.85
CA ALA A 314 16.63 -1.23 -10.22
C ALA A 314 15.97 -2.52 -10.73
N LEU A 315 14.63 -2.53 -10.92
CA LEU A 315 13.93 -3.68 -11.49
C LEU A 315 14.44 -4.00 -12.91
N HIS A 316 14.49 -3.00 -13.78
CA HIS A 316 14.94 -3.21 -15.16
C HIS A 316 16.41 -3.63 -15.23
N THR A 317 17.27 -3.05 -14.39
CA THR A 317 18.67 -3.47 -14.27
C THR A 317 18.75 -4.95 -13.85
N TRP A 318 18.01 -5.32 -12.81
CA TRP A 318 17.98 -6.68 -12.32
C TRP A 318 17.42 -7.67 -13.34
N PHE A 319 16.34 -7.32 -14.02
CA PHE A 319 15.77 -8.16 -15.09
C PHE A 319 16.76 -8.37 -16.23
N SER A 320 17.48 -7.33 -16.62
CA SER A 320 18.56 -7.45 -17.63
C SER A 320 19.68 -8.39 -17.14
N GLU A 321 20.11 -8.28 -15.87
CA GLU A 321 21.16 -9.15 -15.29
C GLU A 321 20.76 -10.62 -15.28
N ILE A 322 19.49 -10.94 -15.06
CA ILE A 322 18.97 -12.33 -15.05
C ILE A 322 18.46 -12.80 -16.41
N GLY A 323 18.67 -12.01 -17.48
CA GLY A 323 18.37 -12.40 -18.85
C GLY A 323 16.89 -12.29 -19.26
N VAL A 324 16.11 -11.44 -18.62
CA VAL A 324 14.74 -11.14 -19.08
C VAL A 324 14.79 -10.20 -20.26
N GLU A 325 14.40 -10.69 -21.43
CA GLU A 325 14.30 -9.92 -22.67
C GLU A 325 12.83 -9.69 -23.03
N THR A 326 12.41 -8.45 -23.12
CA THR A 326 11.03 -8.08 -23.52
C THR A 326 11.00 -6.68 -24.12
N VAL A 327 10.09 -6.49 -25.08
CA VAL A 327 9.75 -5.17 -25.64
C VAL A 327 8.54 -4.53 -24.92
N MET A 328 7.90 -5.26 -24.00
CA MET A 328 6.77 -4.74 -23.24
C MET A 328 7.28 -3.76 -22.18
N LEU A 329 6.51 -2.69 -21.97
CA LEU A 329 6.71 -1.81 -20.83
C LEU A 329 6.15 -2.44 -19.54
N TYR A 330 6.96 -2.41 -18.49
CA TYR A 330 6.53 -2.87 -17.16
C TYR A 330 5.58 -1.85 -16.55
N GLN A 331 4.34 -2.28 -16.32
CA GLN A 331 3.30 -1.45 -15.74
C GLN A 331 3.39 -1.48 -14.20
N SER A 332 4.21 -0.62 -13.62
CA SER A 332 4.42 -0.58 -12.17
C SER A 332 3.15 -0.23 -11.39
N SER A 333 2.30 0.63 -11.98
CA SER A 333 0.96 0.93 -11.47
C SER A 333 0.03 1.28 -12.65
N ASP A 334 -1.26 0.98 -12.50
CA ASP A 334 -2.28 1.29 -13.49
C ASP A 334 -3.42 2.09 -12.85
N ARG A 335 -3.56 3.36 -13.24
CA ARG A 335 -4.58 4.26 -12.74
C ARG A 335 -5.96 3.94 -13.31
N ASP A 336 -6.03 3.48 -14.55
CA ASP A 336 -7.30 3.10 -15.17
C ASP A 336 -7.85 1.84 -14.50
N LEU A 337 -7.00 0.88 -14.16
CA LEU A 337 -7.36 -0.27 -13.37
C LEU A 337 -7.94 0.16 -12.01
N TYR A 338 -7.25 1.05 -11.29
CA TYR A 338 -7.71 1.56 -10.01
C TYR A 338 -9.08 2.25 -10.11
N ASN A 339 -9.28 3.09 -11.11
CA ASN A 339 -10.51 3.86 -11.31
C ASN A 339 -11.70 2.97 -11.73
N ASN A 340 -11.43 1.84 -12.39
CA ASN A 340 -12.44 0.89 -12.86
C ASN A 340 -12.57 -0.36 -11.99
N TRP A 341 -11.98 -0.34 -10.78
CA TRP A 341 -12.05 -1.47 -9.87
C TRP A 341 -13.44 -1.70 -9.33
N ASP A 342 -13.94 -2.93 -9.45
CA ASP A 342 -15.23 -3.32 -8.90
C ASP A 342 -15.14 -3.55 -7.39
N TRP A 343 -15.48 -2.53 -6.63
CA TRP A 343 -15.56 -2.59 -5.18
C TRP A 343 -16.83 -3.27 -4.65
N ASN A 344 -17.86 -3.45 -5.51
CA ASN A 344 -19.17 -3.95 -5.12
C ASN A 344 -19.23 -5.48 -5.07
N SER A 345 -18.25 -6.17 -5.63
CA SER A 345 -18.21 -7.63 -5.69
C SER A 345 -18.17 -8.32 -4.31
N THR A 346 -18.04 -7.58 -3.23
CA THR A 346 -18.15 -8.07 -1.84
C THR A 346 -19.58 -8.04 -1.30
N GLN A 347 -20.53 -7.35 -1.95
CA GLN A 347 -21.90 -7.19 -1.42
C GLN A 347 -22.72 -8.49 -1.41
N ASP A 348 -22.36 -9.46 -2.24
CA ASP A 348 -23.01 -10.78 -2.30
C ASP A 348 -22.48 -11.78 -1.26
N GLN A 349 -21.46 -11.43 -0.50
CA GLN A 349 -20.97 -12.26 0.60
C GLN A 349 -21.80 -11.98 1.86
N LYS A 350 -22.74 -12.85 2.13
CA LYS A 350 -23.36 -12.95 3.46
C LYS A 350 -22.29 -13.45 4.43
N TRP A 351 -21.84 -12.55 5.27
CA TRP A 351 -21.01 -12.87 6.44
C TRP A 351 -21.80 -13.64 7.47
#